data_9ab496e4ee033412fe3692bf7a68509a
#
_entry.id   9ab496e4ee033412fe3692bf7a68509a
#
_cell.length_a   1.000
_cell.length_b   1.000
_cell.length_c   1.000
_cell.angle_alpha   90.00
_cell.angle_beta   90.00
_cell.angle_gamma   90.00
#
_symmetry.space_group_name_H-M   'P 1'
#
loop_
_entity.id
_entity.type
_entity.pdbx_description
1 polymer ?
#
loop_
_entity_poly.entity_id
_entity_poly.type
_entity_poly.pdbx_seq_one_letter_code
_entity_poly.pdbx_strand_id
1 'polypeptide(L)'
;MAKSVLATVLGESGQQVIMASTKIINVLKDDKFEEILDLFRNGSAKEVIFVLPKTSKAFKSEEHFVILENEAGKANKKVALLCSNPDTNRLARKYKFDVLLAK
;
A
#
# COMPACT_ATOMS: atom_id res chain seq x y z
N MET A 1 11.66 18.18 -15.45
CA MET A 1 11.10 17.26 -15.33
C MET A 1 9.89 16.86 -14.59
N ALA A 2 9.25 17.72 -13.95
CA ALA A 2 8.06 17.42 -13.22
C ALA A 2 6.92 16.94 -14.09
N LYS A 3 6.99 17.20 -15.34
CA LYS A 3 5.88 16.84 -16.17
C LYS A 3 5.64 15.36 -16.29
N SER A 4 6.62 14.56 -15.99
CA SER A 4 6.41 13.13 -16.12
C SER A 4 5.41 12.61 -15.10
N VAL A 5 5.19 13.35 -14.06
CA VAL A 5 4.28 12.89 -13.02
C VAL A 5 2.85 12.83 -13.52
N LEU A 6 2.50 13.76 -14.37
CA LEU A 6 1.13 13.81 -14.84
C LEU A 6 0.74 12.63 -15.70
N ALA A 7 1.68 12.16 -16.47
CA ALA A 7 1.37 11.09 -17.41
C ALA A 7 1.07 9.77 -16.72
N THR A 8 1.54 9.59 -15.51
CA THR A 8 1.40 8.30 -14.88
C THR A 8 0.07 8.08 -14.23
N VAL A 9 -0.78 9.07 -14.20
CA VAL A 9 -2.03 8.92 -13.49
C VAL A 9 -3.13 8.34 -14.33
N LEU A 10 -3.05 8.52 -15.60
CA LEU A 10 -4.18 8.24 -16.45
C LEU A 10 -4.32 6.79 -16.80
N GLY A 11 -5.56 6.34 -16.76
CA GLY A 11 -5.89 5.05 -17.32
C GLY A 11 -5.41 3.85 -16.55
N GLU A 12 -4.92 4.06 -15.36
CA GLU A 12 -4.45 2.93 -14.62
C GLU A 12 -5.57 2.18 -13.97
N SER A 13 -5.53 0.88 -14.06
CA SER A 13 -6.45 0.08 -13.30
C SER A 13 -5.93 0.05 -11.87
N GLY A 14 -6.79 -0.33 -10.94
CA GLY A 14 -6.33 -0.50 -9.59
C GLY A 14 -6.39 0.73 -8.72
N GLN A 15 -6.92 1.82 -9.22
CA GLN A 15 -7.17 2.95 -8.34
C GLN A 15 -5.93 3.43 -7.59
N GLN A 16 -4.90 3.78 -8.30
CA GLN A 16 -3.73 4.34 -7.63
C GLN A 16 -3.57 5.80 -7.96
N VAL A 17 -3.05 6.57 -7.00
CA VAL A 17 -2.78 7.98 -7.15
C VAL A 17 -1.34 8.22 -6.75
N ILE A 18 -0.61 8.95 -7.58
CA ILE A 18 0.79 9.23 -7.30
C ILE A 18 0.95 10.74 -7.10
N MET A 19 1.47 11.11 -5.94
CA MET A 19 1.65 12.52 -5.59
C MET A 19 3.06 12.68 -5.07
N ALA A 20 3.88 13.34 -5.85
CA ALA A 20 5.29 13.53 -5.51
C ALA A 20 5.93 12.16 -5.26
N SER A 21 6.42 11.89 -4.07
CA SER A 21 7.00 10.60 -3.76
C SER A 21 6.07 9.71 -2.96
N THR A 22 4.79 9.99 -2.97
CA THR A 22 3.80 9.19 -2.27
C THR A 22 2.85 8.54 -3.26
N LYS A 23 2.63 7.26 -3.09
CA LYS A 23 1.70 6.51 -3.91
C LYS A 23 0.59 5.97 -3.02
N ILE A 24 -0.64 6.18 -3.43
CA ILE A 24 -1.80 5.70 -2.67
C ILE A 24 -2.44 4.57 -3.46
N ILE A 25 -2.57 3.42 -2.83
CA ILE A 25 -3.15 2.25 -3.45
C ILE A 25 -4.44 1.90 -2.72
N ASN A 26 -5.56 1.98 -3.43
CA ASN A 26 -6.83 1.53 -2.89
C ASN A 26 -6.96 0.04 -3.11
N VAL A 27 -7.04 -0.69 -2.02
CA VAL A 27 -7.14 -2.14 -2.08
C VAL A 27 -8.61 -2.51 -1.98
N LEU A 28 -9.06 -3.32 -2.92
CA LEU A 28 -10.43 -3.79 -2.92
C LEU A 28 -10.52 -5.08 -2.12
N LYS A 29 -11.72 -5.38 -1.69
CA LYS A 29 -11.97 -6.52 -0.82
C LYS A 29 -11.43 -7.83 -1.37
N ASP A 30 -11.58 -8.04 -2.67
CA ASP A 30 -11.18 -9.31 -3.29
C ASP A 30 -9.85 -9.25 -4.02
N ASP A 31 -9.13 -8.15 -3.91
CA ASP A 31 -7.82 -8.08 -4.52
C ASP A 31 -6.89 -9.09 -3.88
N LYS A 32 -6.03 -9.68 -4.71
CA LYS A 32 -5.08 -10.66 -4.22
C LYS A 32 -3.80 -9.96 -3.78
N PHE A 33 -3.15 -10.55 -2.79
CA PHE A 33 -1.93 -9.96 -2.26
C PHE A 33 -0.87 -9.81 -3.35
N GLU A 34 -0.75 -10.79 -4.24
CA GLU A 34 0.26 -10.73 -5.30
C GLU A 34 0.06 -9.53 -6.21
N GLU A 35 -1.19 -9.21 -6.50
CA GLU A 35 -1.49 -8.05 -7.33
C GLU A 35 -1.11 -6.76 -6.62
N ILE A 36 -1.41 -6.69 -5.34
CA ILE A 36 -1.08 -5.52 -4.55
C ILE A 36 0.42 -5.37 -4.43
N LEU A 37 1.11 -6.49 -4.26
CA LEU A 37 2.57 -6.47 -4.15
C LEU A 37 3.21 -5.95 -5.44
N ASP A 38 2.66 -6.33 -6.59
CA ASP A 38 3.16 -5.82 -7.85
C ASP A 38 2.98 -4.32 -7.96
N LEU A 39 1.82 -3.82 -7.54
CA LEU A 39 1.60 -2.38 -7.54
C LEU A 39 2.58 -1.68 -6.60
N PHE A 40 2.88 -2.30 -5.49
CA PHE A 40 3.82 -1.74 -4.54
C PHE A 40 5.23 -1.67 -5.13
N ARG A 41 5.63 -2.70 -5.85
CA ARG A 41 6.98 -2.74 -6.44
C ARG A 41 7.16 -1.76 -7.56
N ASN A 42 6.10 -1.47 -8.30
CA ASN A 42 6.20 -0.60 -9.46
C ASN A 42 6.31 0.84 -9.04
N GLY A 43 7.05 1.60 -9.84
CA GLY A 43 7.17 3.03 -9.60
C GLY A 43 8.29 3.35 -8.64
N SER A 44 8.52 4.64 -8.48
CA SER A 44 9.63 5.12 -7.68
C SER A 44 9.19 5.88 -6.44
N ALA A 45 7.93 5.78 -6.06
CA ALA A 45 7.46 6.46 -4.87
C ALA A 45 8.17 5.92 -3.64
N LYS A 46 8.54 6.80 -2.76
CA LYS A 46 9.26 6.40 -1.55
C LYS A 46 8.34 6.05 -0.40
N GLU A 47 7.11 6.47 -0.48
CA GLU A 47 6.11 6.15 0.51
C GLU A 47 4.88 5.58 -0.18
N VAL A 48 4.35 4.50 0.33
CA VAL A 48 3.15 3.88 -0.22
C VAL A 48 2.11 3.77 0.87
N ILE A 49 0.93 4.27 0.60
CA ILE A 49 -0.19 4.23 1.53
C ILE A 49 -1.22 3.28 0.97
N PHE A 50 -1.52 2.23 1.73
CA PHE A 50 -2.57 1.29 1.35
C PHE A 50 -3.85 1.66 2.04
N VAL A 51 -4.89 1.94 1.26
CA VAL A 51 -6.23 2.19 1.80
C VAL A 51 -6.99 0.89 1.72
N LEU A 52 -7.33 0.35 2.88
CA LEU A 52 -7.90 -0.99 2.96
C LEU A 52 -9.37 -0.95 3.33
N PRO A 53 -10.17 -1.85 2.76
CA PRO A 53 -11.53 -2.00 3.24
C PRO A 53 -11.53 -2.71 4.60
N LYS A 54 -12.69 -2.77 5.22
CA LYS A 54 -12.80 -3.40 6.53
C LYS A 54 -12.31 -4.84 6.51
N THR A 55 -12.58 -5.55 5.43
CA THR A 55 -12.05 -6.89 5.22
C THR A 55 -11.30 -6.89 3.91
N SER A 56 -10.18 -7.57 3.88
CA SER A 56 -9.35 -7.61 2.68
C SER A 56 -8.63 -8.94 2.60
N LYS A 57 -8.71 -9.58 1.46
CA LYS A 57 -8.00 -10.83 1.26
C LYS A 57 -6.49 -10.61 1.15
N ALA A 58 -6.10 -9.44 0.71
CA ALA A 58 -4.68 -9.14 0.50
C ALA A 58 -3.94 -8.92 1.81
N PHE A 59 -4.64 -8.56 2.87
CA PHE A 59 -3.99 -8.28 4.15
C PHE A 59 -4.66 -9.06 5.27
N LYS A 60 -4.89 -10.34 5.03
CA LYS A 60 -5.62 -11.15 5.97
C LYS A 60 -4.71 -11.91 6.93
N SER A 61 -3.55 -12.33 6.49
CA SER A 61 -2.68 -13.13 7.31
C SER A 61 -1.41 -12.37 7.66
N GLU A 62 -0.81 -12.79 8.75
CA GLU A 62 0.43 -12.15 9.20
C GLU A 62 1.54 -12.32 8.17
N GLU A 63 1.50 -13.38 7.42
CA GLU A 63 2.51 -13.65 6.40
C GLU A 63 2.56 -12.55 5.36
N HIS A 64 1.42 -11.98 5.02
CA HIS A 64 1.38 -10.88 4.06
C HIS A 64 2.19 -9.69 4.57
N PHE A 65 2.10 -9.43 5.88
CA PHE A 65 2.84 -8.31 6.46
C PHE A 65 4.33 -8.59 6.48
N VAL A 66 4.72 -9.83 6.71
CA VAL A 66 6.14 -10.18 6.68
C VAL A 66 6.72 -9.96 5.30
N ILE A 67 6.01 -10.43 4.28
CA ILE A 67 6.48 -10.27 2.92
C ILE A 67 6.57 -8.80 2.54
N LEU A 68 5.57 -8.03 2.90
CA LEU A 68 5.54 -6.62 2.57
C LEU A 68 6.66 -5.87 3.29
N GLU A 69 6.93 -6.23 4.53
CA GLU A 69 8.04 -5.60 5.25
C GLU A 69 9.37 -5.86 4.57
N ASN A 70 9.58 -7.10 4.12
CA ASN A 70 10.81 -7.42 3.40
C ASN A 70 10.93 -6.64 2.10
N GLU A 71 9.84 -6.55 1.36
CA GLU A 71 9.86 -5.82 0.11
C GLU A 71 10.12 -4.33 0.33
N ALA A 72 9.52 -3.79 1.38
CA ALA A 72 9.71 -2.38 1.69
C ALA A 72 11.17 -2.10 2.06
N GLY A 73 11.77 -3.00 2.80
CA GLY A 73 13.18 -2.85 3.15
C GLY A 73 14.09 -2.89 1.94
N LYS A 74 13.84 -3.83 1.03
CA LYS A 74 14.63 -3.93 -0.17
C LYS A 74 14.49 -2.72 -1.07
N ALA A 75 13.29 -2.19 -1.16
CA ALA A 75 13.02 -1.05 -2.02
C ALA A 75 13.25 0.29 -1.33
N ASN A 76 13.56 0.26 -0.05
CA ASN A 76 13.76 1.46 0.74
C ASN A 76 12.54 2.37 0.70
N LYS A 77 11.38 1.76 0.88
CA LYS A 77 10.11 2.47 0.87
C LYS A 77 9.46 2.41 2.24
N LYS A 78 8.70 3.45 2.55
CA LYS A 78 7.89 3.47 3.75
C LYS A 78 6.49 3.00 3.42
N VAL A 79 5.86 2.32 4.36
CA VAL A 79 4.51 1.80 4.17
C VAL A 79 3.61 2.34 5.26
N ALA A 80 2.44 2.79 4.86
CA ALA A 80 1.41 3.21 5.79
C ALA A 80 0.10 2.55 5.40
N LEU A 81 -0.74 2.28 6.38
CA LEU A 81 -2.04 1.69 6.15
C LEU A 81 -3.13 2.60 6.69
N LEU A 82 -4.19 2.73 5.91
CA LEU A 82 -5.40 3.42 6.35
C LEU A 82 -6.50 2.39 6.38
N CYS A 83 -6.88 1.94 7.57
CA CYS A 83 -7.82 0.85 7.72
C CYS A 83 -8.54 0.98 9.05
N SER A 84 -9.80 0.59 9.08
CA SER A 84 -10.58 0.64 10.31
C SER A 84 -10.61 -0.68 11.06
N ASN A 85 -9.96 -1.70 10.56
CA ASN A 85 -9.95 -3.01 11.19
C ASN A 85 -8.86 -3.06 12.27
N PRO A 86 -9.24 -3.24 13.55
CA PRO A 86 -8.23 -3.22 14.62
C PRO A 86 -7.20 -4.33 14.53
N ASP A 87 -7.60 -5.50 14.04
CA ASP A 87 -6.66 -6.61 13.93
C ASP A 87 -5.60 -6.33 12.88
N THR A 88 -6.04 -5.78 11.75
CA THR A 88 -5.11 -5.40 10.70
C THR A 88 -4.15 -4.32 11.19
N ASN A 89 -4.68 -3.35 11.92
CA ASN A 89 -3.84 -2.27 12.41
C ASN A 89 -2.84 -2.77 13.45
N ARG A 90 -3.22 -3.77 14.24
CA ARG A 90 -2.30 -4.35 15.20
C ARG A 90 -1.13 -5.02 14.50
N LEU A 91 -1.41 -5.78 13.45
CA LEU A 91 -0.36 -6.42 12.69
C LEU A 91 0.52 -5.40 11.99
N ALA A 92 -0.07 -4.34 11.48
CA ALA A 92 0.71 -3.30 10.82
C ALA A 92 1.70 -2.69 11.80
N ARG A 93 1.28 -2.41 13.01
CA ARG A 93 2.17 -1.83 14.01
C ARG A 93 3.25 -2.82 14.43
N LYS A 94 2.91 -4.09 14.48
CA LYS A 94 3.88 -5.12 14.84
C LYS A 94 5.04 -5.15 13.85
N TYR A 95 4.75 -4.89 12.59
CA TYR A 95 5.78 -4.89 11.56
C TYR A 95 6.27 -3.50 11.22
N LYS A 96 5.98 -2.53 12.10
CA LYS A 96 6.53 -1.17 12.02
C LYS A 96 6.01 -0.36 10.84
N PHE A 97 4.82 -0.70 10.38
CA PHE A 97 4.14 0.13 9.39
C PHE A 97 3.39 1.24 10.11
N ASP A 98 3.31 2.39 9.49
CA ASP A 98 2.52 3.48 10.03
C ASP A 98 1.05 3.17 9.85
N VAL A 99 0.26 3.47 10.85
CA VAL A 99 -1.19 3.29 10.79
C VAL A 99 -1.83 4.66 10.81
N LEU A 100 -2.55 4.96 9.73
CA LEU A 100 -3.26 6.21 9.61
C LEU A 100 -4.69 5.96 10.04
N LEU A 101 -5.16 6.71 11.01
CA LEU A 101 -6.50 6.51 11.52
C LEU A 101 -7.46 7.46 10.86
N ALA A 102 -8.52 6.90 10.28
CA ALA A 102 -9.56 7.71 9.71
C ALA A 102 -10.54 8.07 10.82
N LYS A 103 -10.96 9.30 10.83
CA LYS A 103 -11.89 9.73 11.84
C LYS A 103 -13.28 9.89 11.30
#